data_2f77f9e58138bf839baa3834241df930
#
_entry.id   2f77f9e58138bf839baa3834241df930
#
_cell.length_a   1.000
_cell.length_b   1.000
_cell.length_c   1.000
_cell.angle_alpha   90.00
_cell.angle_beta   90.00
_cell.angle_gamma   90.00
#
_symmetry.space_group_name_H-M   'P 1'
#
loop_
_entity.id
_entity.type
_entity.pdbx_description
1 polymer ?
#
loop_
_entity_poly.entity_id
_entity_poly.type
_entity_poly.pdbx_seq_one_letter_code
_entity_poly.pdbx_strand_id
1 'polypeptide(L)'
;DFRQQHLGFIFQSYNLLPSMTAAENVALPLMFKGMGKKQREKLARKELKKMGLLSRANHKPTEMSGGQQQRVGIARAFVAKPKVIFADEPTGNLDSTTSRQVLYSMLEMAKSYGITFVMVTHEKELAYCGDRIVTIKDGRVLDNVLLGEDEKAENRRRLFGDVTSGDIAEPETTVAEGKKPAARQAKAVAAAVAEKVNQESM
;
A
#
# COMPACT_ATOMS: atom_id res chain seq x y z
N ASP A 1 -16.46 8.00 10.25
CA ASP A 1 -16.65 6.63 9.73
C ASP A 1 -16.19 6.42 8.29
N PHE A 2 -16.15 7.46 7.44
CA PHE A 2 -15.63 7.35 6.07
C PHE A 2 -14.17 6.86 6.04
N ARG A 3 -13.30 7.40 6.88
CA ARG A 3 -11.89 7.00 6.96
C ARG A 3 -11.72 5.51 7.25
N GLN A 4 -12.42 5.00 8.27
CA GLN A 4 -12.32 3.60 8.67
C GLN A 4 -12.81 2.62 7.60
N GLN A 5 -13.76 3.05 6.78
CA GLN A 5 -14.36 2.18 5.77
C GLN A 5 -13.58 2.17 4.47
N HIS A 6 -12.99 3.32 4.07
CA HIS A 6 -12.51 3.53 2.71
C HIS A 6 -11.02 3.85 2.59
N LEU A 7 -10.36 4.25 3.67
CA LEU A 7 -8.95 4.65 3.61
C LEU A 7 -8.03 3.68 4.35
N GLY A 8 -6.87 3.43 3.77
CA GLY A 8 -5.74 2.75 4.39
C GLY A 8 -4.54 3.70 4.45
N PHE A 9 -3.64 3.46 5.40
CA PHE A 9 -2.43 4.28 5.56
C PHE A 9 -1.22 3.40 5.76
N ILE A 10 -0.14 3.75 5.05
CA ILE A 10 1.20 3.18 5.21
C ILE A 10 2.12 4.34 5.60
N PHE A 11 2.89 4.18 6.65
CA PHE A 11 3.76 5.21 7.21
C PHE A 11 5.22 4.82 7.10
N GLN A 12 6.10 5.79 6.98
CA GLN A 12 7.54 5.61 6.98
C GLN A 12 8.04 4.94 8.29
N SER A 13 7.47 5.32 9.43
CA SER A 13 7.86 4.82 10.76
C SER A 13 7.08 3.57 11.20
N TYR A 14 6.47 2.83 10.27
CA TYR A 14 5.71 1.59 10.47
C TYR A 14 4.48 1.75 11.37
N ASN A 15 4.54 2.52 12.45
CA ASN A 15 3.47 2.78 13.44
C ASN A 15 2.79 1.49 13.93
N LEU A 16 3.59 0.48 14.24
CA LEU A 16 3.12 -0.76 14.83
C LEU A 16 3.02 -0.63 16.35
N LEU A 17 2.03 -1.29 16.95
CA LEU A 17 1.89 -1.39 18.40
C LEU A 17 2.87 -2.45 18.92
N PRO A 18 3.90 -2.07 19.72
CA PRO A 18 4.97 -2.98 20.13
C PRO A 18 4.50 -4.08 21.09
N SER A 19 3.37 -3.85 21.79
CA SER A 19 2.76 -4.82 22.68
C SER A 19 2.01 -5.95 21.97
N MET A 20 1.68 -5.75 20.70
CA MET A 20 0.91 -6.67 19.86
C MET A 20 1.79 -7.44 18.91
N THR A 21 1.40 -8.68 18.60
CA THR A 21 2.04 -9.49 17.55
C THR A 21 1.80 -8.90 16.15
N ALA A 22 2.52 -9.39 15.14
CA ALA A 22 2.32 -9.00 13.74
C ALA A 22 0.87 -9.28 13.30
N ALA A 23 0.32 -10.45 13.62
CA ALA A 23 -1.07 -10.78 13.29
C ALA A 23 -2.09 -9.87 13.96
N GLU A 24 -1.87 -9.50 15.23
CA GLU A 24 -2.74 -8.59 15.96
C GLU A 24 -2.66 -7.16 15.39
N ASN A 25 -1.46 -6.67 15.07
CA ASN A 25 -1.28 -5.38 14.39
C ASN A 25 -2.04 -5.33 13.06
N VAL A 26 -1.93 -6.37 12.24
CA VAL A 26 -2.64 -6.45 10.95
C VAL A 26 -4.16 -6.53 11.18
N ALA A 27 -4.62 -7.20 12.23
CA ALA A 27 -6.04 -7.36 12.52
C ALA A 27 -6.74 -6.09 13.06
N LEU A 28 -5.99 -5.05 13.48
CA LEU A 28 -6.55 -3.85 14.10
C LEU A 28 -7.67 -3.18 13.30
N PRO A 29 -7.52 -2.90 11.98
CA PRO A 29 -8.60 -2.27 11.21
C PRO A 29 -9.89 -3.10 11.19
N LEU A 30 -9.77 -4.42 11.18
CA LEU A 30 -10.92 -5.32 11.22
C LEU A 30 -11.57 -5.37 12.60
N MET A 31 -10.79 -5.19 13.67
CA MET A 31 -11.31 -5.08 15.04
C MET A 31 -12.18 -3.82 15.16
N PHE A 32 -11.74 -2.69 14.65
CA PHE A 32 -12.51 -1.45 14.63
C PHE A 32 -13.77 -1.52 13.76
N LYS A 33 -13.81 -2.43 12.78
CA LYS A 33 -15.03 -2.76 12.02
C LYS A 33 -15.96 -3.76 12.72
N GLY A 34 -15.69 -4.13 13.97
CA GLY A 34 -16.52 -5.05 14.77
C GLY A 34 -16.38 -6.53 14.39
N MET A 35 -15.35 -6.89 13.60
CA MET A 35 -15.15 -8.28 13.16
C MET A 35 -14.71 -9.18 14.34
N GLY A 36 -15.31 -10.35 14.46
CA GLY A 36 -14.99 -11.34 15.51
C GLY A 36 -13.54 -11.82 15.47
N LYS A 37 -12.95 -12.13 16.63
CA LYS A 37 -11.51 -12.45 16.78
C LYS A 37 -11.03 -13.53 15.81
N LYS A 38 -11.70 -14.67 15.73
CA LYS A 38 -11.29 -15.80 14.88
C LYS A 38 -11.24 -15.43 13.39
N GLN A 39 -12.22 -14.63 12.93
CA GLN A 39 -12.31 -14.22 11.53
C GLN A 39 -11.23 -13.20 11.17
N ARG A 40 -11.02 -12.14 12.01
CA ARG A 40 -10.00 -11.12 11.74
C ARG A 40 -8.59 -11.70 11.80
N GLU A 41 -8.32 -12.66 12.70
CA GLU A 41 -7.02 -13.32 12.78
C GLU A 41 -6.74 -14.17 11.52
N LYS A 42 -7.74 -14.91 11.02
CA LYS A 42 -7.62 -15.67 9.77
C LYS A 42 -7.27 -14.75 8.59
N LEU A 43 -7.94 -13.59 8.49
CA LEU A 43 -7.66 -12.61 7.43
C LEU A 43 -6.26 -11.97 7.60
N ALA A 44 -5.88 -11.60 8.81
CA ALA A 44 -4.57 -11.04 9.10
C ALA A 44 -3.44 -12.00 8.69
N ARG A 45 -3.54 -13.27 9.05
CA ARG A 45 -2.58 -14.30 8.65
C ARG A 45 -2.54 -14.52 7.14
N LYS A 46 -3.67 -14.39 6.43
CA LYS A 46 -3.72 -14.45 4.97
C LYS A 46 -2.93 -13.30 4.35
N GLU A 47 -3.07 -12.08 4.83
CA GLU A 47 -2.31 -10.94 4.32
C GLU A 47 -0.81 -11.04 4.68
N LEU A 48 -0.47 -11.50 5.90
CA LEU A 48 0.92 -11.78 6.27
C LEU A 48 1.56 -12.85 5.40
N LYS A 49 0.82 -13.89 5.00
CA LYS A 49 1.30 -14.91 4.06
C LYS A 49 1.71 -14.30 2.72
N LYS A 50 0.92 -13.35 2.18
CA LYS A 50 1.24 -12.63 0.93
C LYS A 50 2.49 -11.78 1.04
N MET A 51 2.80 -11.31 2.25
CA MET A 51 4.02 -10.56 2.56
C MET A 51 5.22 -11.45 2.92
N GLY A 52 5.10 -12.79 2.81
CA GLY A 52 6.16 -13.72 3.21
C GLY A 52 6.40 -13.77 4.72
N LEU A 53 5.42 -13.35 5.54
CA LEU A 53 5.57 -13.20 7.00
C LEU A 53 4.67 -14.14 7.82
N LEU A 54 4.14 -15.22 7.23
CA LEU A 54 3.27 -16.13 7.97
C LEU A 54 3.99 -16.78 9.16
N SER A 55 5.25 -17.15 9.01
CA SER A 55 6.09 -17.71 10.07
C SER A 55 6.37 -16.71 11.22
N ARG A 56 6.25 -15.42 10.93
CA ARG A 56 6.44 -14.32 11.88
C ARG A 56 5.13 -13.76 12.46
N ALA A 57 4.00 -14.35 12.15
CA ALA A 57 2.69 -13.84 12.56
C ALA A 57 2.53 -13.64 14.07
N ASN A 58 3.21 -14.46 14.88
CA ASN A 58 3.18 -14.39 16.36
C ASN A 58 4.32 -13.57 16.97
N HIS A 59 5.26 -13.03 16.18
CA HIS A 59 6.34 -12.20 16.65
C HIS A 59 5.86 -10.78 16.92
N LYS A 60 6.48 -10.11 17.88
CA LYS A 60 6.29 -8.70 18.16
C LYS A 60 7.18 -7.83 17.26
N PRO A 61 6.85 -6.57 17.03
CA PRO A 61 7.67 -5.66 16.24
C PRO A 61 9.14 -5.59 16.69
N THR A 62 9.39 -5.66 17.99
CA THR A 62 10.75 -5.67 18.56
C THR A 62 11.60 -6.88 18.19
N GLU A 63 10.98 -7.94 17.70
CA GLU A 63 11.61 -9.19 17.25
C GLU A 63 11.76 -9.27 15.72
N MET A 64 11.49 -8.15 15.02
CA MET A 64 11.42 -8.09 13.57
C MET A 64 12.37 -7.03 12.99
N SER A 65 12.94 -7.32 11.82
CA SER A 65 13.73 -6.33 11.09
C SER A 65 12.85 -5.17 10.59
N GLY A 66 13.45 -4.02 10.23
CA GLY A 66 12.73 -2.86 9.69
C GLY A 66 11.89 -3.22 8.47
N GLY A 67 12.45 -3.98 7.52
CA GLY A 67 11.70 -4.43 6.33
C GLY A 67 10.55 -5.39 6.67
N GLN A 68 10.70 -6.23 7.70
CA GLN A 68 9.60 -7.07 8.18
C GLN A 68 8.52 -6.23 8.84
N GLN A 69 8.87 -5.24 9.65
CA GLN A 69 7.92 -4.33 10.28
C GLN A 69 7.14 -3.52 9.22
N GLN A 70 7.82 -3.04 8.17
CA GLN A 70 7.17 -2.35 7.07
C GLN A 70 6.16 -3.25 6.35
N ARG A 71 6.52 -4.49 6.05
CA ARG A 71 5.59 -5.46 5.44
C ARG A 71 4.38 -5.76 6.33
N VAL A 72 4.52 -5.76 7.65
CA VAL A 72 3.39 -5.84 8.59
C VAL A 72 2.50 -4.60 8.48
N GLY A 73 3.08 -3.39 8.41
CA GLY A 73 2.36 -2.13 8.21
C GLY A 73 1.57 -2.11 6.89
N ILE A 74 2.17 -2.63 5.83
CA ILE A 74 1.52 -2.80 4.53
C ILE A 74 0.34 -3.78 4.64
N ALA A 75 0.58 -4.99 5.17
CA ALA A 75 -0.49 -5.98 5.37
C ALA A 75 -1.67 -5.39 6.18
N ARG A 76 -1.38 -4.58 7.20
CA ARG A 76 -2.40 -3.86 7.99
C ARG A 76 -3.22 -2.89 7.14
N ALA A 77 -2.58 -2.14 6.24
CA ALA A 77 -3.29 -1.20 5.37
C ALA A 77 -4.23 -1.91 4.38
N PHE A 78 -3.82 -3.07 3.86
CA PHE A 78 -4.58 -3.82 2.85
C PHE A 78 -5.66 -4.75 3.41
N VAL A 79 -5.55 -5.22 4.67
CA VAL A 79 -6.43 -6.26 5.24
C VAL A 79 -7.91 -5.89 5.22
N ALA A 80 -8.23 -4.61 5.38
CA ALA A 80 -9.60 -4.09 5.39
C ALA A 80 -10.15 -3.82 3.98
N LYS A 81 -9.35 -4.03 2.93
CA LYS A 81 -9.65 -3.77 1.51
C LYS A 81 -10.23 -2.36 1.30
N PRO A 82 -9.51 -1.30 1.66
CA PRO A 82 -9.97 0.07 1.49
C PRO A 82 -10.11 0.41 0.01
N LYS A 83 -10.77 1.53 -0.30
CA LYS A 83 -10.84 2.05 -1.69
C LYS A 83 -9.57 2.78 -2.09
N VAL A 84 -8.92 3.45 -1.13
CA VAL A 84 -7.71 4.24 -1.33
C VAL A 84 -6.72 3.92 -0.23
N ILE A 85 -5.45 3.78 -0.58
CA ILE A 85 -4.33 3.71 0.35
C ILE A 85 -3.44 4.92 0.13
N PHE A 86 -3.13 5.64 1.21
CA PHE A 86 -2.11 6.66 1.25
C PHE A 86 -0.83 6.07 1.85
N ALA A 87 0.29 6.22 1.16
CA ALA A 87 1.60 5.80 1.61
C ALA A 87 2.53 7.00 1.67
N ASP A 88 3.02 7.30 2.86
CA ASP A 88 3.94 8.40 3.13
C ASP A 88 5.36 7.83 3.26
N GLU A 89 6.20 8.09 2.26
CA GLU A 89 7.57 7.58 2.13
C GLU A 89 7.73 6.11 2.57
N PRO A 90 6.97 5.17 1.97
CA PRO A 90 6.82 3.82 2.52
C PRO A 90 8.11 2.99 2.49
N THR A 91 9.15 3.47 1.83
CA THR A 91 10.46 2.81 1.68
C THR A 91 11.62 3.58 2.27
N GLY A 92 11.39 4.78 2.79
CA GLY A 92 12.45 5.73 3.20
C GLY A 92 13.39 5.25 4.33
N ASN A 93 13.00 4.20 5.08
CA ASN A 93 13.83 3.62 6.15
C ASN A 93 14.41 2.23 5.77
N LEU A 94 14.39 1.86 4.49
CA LEU A 94 14.82 0.55 4.01
C LEU A 94 16.03 0.69 3.08
N ASP A 95 16.84 -0.38 3.02
CA ASP A 95 17.86 -0.48 1.99
C ASP A 95 17.25 -0.61 0.59
N SER A 96 18.02 -0.31 -0.45
CA SER A 96 17.54 -0.23 -1.82
C SER A 96 16.93 -1.54 -2.35
N THR A 97 17.45 -2.69 -1.92
CA THR A 97 16.94 -4.01 -2.34
C THR A 97 15.60 -4.29 -1.68
N THR A 98 15.50 -4.10 -0.36
CA THR A 98 14.24 -4.26 0.37
C THR A 98 13.20 -3.25 -0.08
N SER A 99 13.59 -2.00 -0.38
CA SER A 99 12.70 -0.94 -0.91
C SER A 99 12.03 -1.38 -2.20
N ARG A 100 12.78 -1.92 -3.16
CA ARG A 100 12.23 -2.43 -4.43
C ARG A 100 11.25 -3.58 -4.22
N GLN A 101 11.59 -4.57 -3.38
CA GLN A 101 10.72 -5.70 -3.07
C GLN A 101 9.41 -5.25 -2.41
N VAL A 102 9.50 -4.33 -1.45
CA VAL A 102 8.35 -3.79 -0.74
C VAL A 102 7.45 -2.99 -1.67
N LEU A 103 8.02 -2.11 -2.50
CA LEU A 103 7.26 -1.33 -3.48
C LEU A 103 6.56 -2.23 -4.50
N TYR A 104 7.26 -3.22 -5.04
CA TYR A 104 6.66 -4.20 -5.95
C TYR A 104 5.45 -4.88 -5.31
N SER A 105 5.60 -5.36 -4.06
CA SER A 105 4.49 -5.98 -3.31
C SER A 105 3.28 -5.07 -3.17
N MET A 106 3.51 -3.78 -2.83
CA MET A 106 2.44 -2.80 -2.69
C MET A 106 1.68 -2.57 -4.01
N LEU A 107 2.41 -2.40 -5.12
CA LEU A 107 1.81 -2.17 -6.43
C LEU A 107 1.01 -3.38 -6.92
N GLU A 108 1.55 -4.59 -6.75
CA GLU A 108 0.84 -5.83 -7.11
C GLU A 108 -0.41 -6.05 -6.25
N MET A 109 -0.34 -5.79 -4.95
CA MET A 109 -1.52 -5.88 -4.09
C MET A 109 -2.57 -4.82 -4.45
N ALA A 110 -2.16 -3.57 -4.69
CA ALA A 110 -3.07 -2.50 -5.10
C ALA A 110 -3.79 -2.87 -6.40
N LYS A 111 -3.05 -3.39 -7.39
CA LYS A 111 -3.59 -3.87 -8.66
C LYS A 111 -4.56 -5.05 -8.45
N SER A 112 -4.16 -6.08 -7.70
CA SER A 112 -4.96 -7.28 -7.48
C SER A 112 -6.26 -7.01 -6.72
N TYR A 113 -6.29 -6.00 -5.86
CA TYR A 113 -7.47 -5.61 -5.11
C TYR A 113 -8.29 -4.49 -5.75
N GLY A 114 -7.81 -3.90 -6.85
CA GLY A 114 -8.44 -2.74 -7.49
C GLY A 114 -8.46 -1.50 -6.59
N ILE A 115 -7.40 -1.29 -5.81
CA ILE A 115 -7.26 -0.19 -4.85
C ILE A 115 -6.54 0.97 -5.51
N THR A 116 -7.02 2.19 -5.33
CA THR A 116 -6.29 3.40 -5.68
C THR A 116 -5.14 3.60 -4.67
N PHE A 117 -3.91 3.64 -5.18
CA PHE A 117 -2.71 3.79 -4.37
C PHE A 117 -2.11 5.18 -4.59
N VAL A 118 -2.03 5.98 -3.53
CA VAL A 118 -1.44 7.33 -3.54
C VAL A 118 -0.17 7.28 -2.70
N MET A 119 0.97 7.51 -3.33
CA MET A 119 2.28 7.49 -2.67
C MET A 119 2.90 8.88 -2.67
N VAL A 120 3.36 9.32 -1.50
CA VAL A 120 4.23 10.48 -1.36
C VAL A 120 5.67 9.98 -1.30
N THR A 121 6.52 10.50 -2.17
CA THR A 121 7.95 10.16 -2.21
C THR A 121 8.76 11.31 -2.79
N HIS A 122 10.00 11.44 -2.34
CA HIS A 122 11.00 12.33 -2.96
C HIS A 122 11.88 11.56 -3.96
N GLU A 123 11.76 10.23 -4.04
CA GLU A 123 12.49 9.38 -4.98
C GLU A 123 11.79 9.35 -6.34
N LYS A 124 12.39 10.02 -7.34
CA LYS A 124 11.83 10.13 -8.69
C LYS A 124 11.61 8.77 -9.34
N GLU A 125 12.54 7.83 -9.18
CA GLU A 125 12.44 6.49 -9.78
C GLU A 125 11.20 5.75 -9.31
N LEU A 126 10.83 5.88 -8.04
CA LEU A 126 9.62 5.27 -7.49
C LEU A 126 8.35 5.95 -8.03
N ALA A 127 8.37 7.28 -8.18
CA ALA A 127 7.24 8.03 -8.71
C ALA A 127 6.88 7.60 -10.15
N TYR A 128 7.88 7.32 -10.97
CA TYR A 128 7.68 6.88 -12.37
C TYR A 128 7.08 5.47 -12.54
N CYS A 129 6.87 4.74 -11.44
CA CYS A 129 6.14 3.47 -11.47
C CYS A 129 4.61 3.64 -11.35
N GLY A 130 4.14 4.85 -11.07
CA GLY A 130 2.71 5.19 -10.95
C GLY A 130 2.04 5.44 -12.30
N ASP A 131 0.71 5.62 -12.27
CA ASP A 131 -0.06 6.00 -13.45
C ASP A 131 -0.07 7.52 -13.66
N ARG A 132 0.13 8.28 -12.57
CA ARG A 132 0.09 9.73 -12.55
C ARG A 132 1.11 10.25 -11.55
N ILE A 133 1.83 11.30 -11.94
CA ILE A 133 2.75 12.05 -11.07
C ILE A 133 2.19 13.45 -10.87
N VAL A 134 2.08 13.86 -9.60
CA VAL A 134 1.73 15.23 -9.21
C VAL A 134 2.92 15.82 -8.47
N THR A 135 3.54 16.83 -9.02
CA THR A 135 4.68 17.53 -8.40
C THR A 135 4.17 18.70 -7.58
N ILE A 136 4.48 18.69 -6.28
CA ILE A 136 4.08 19.74 -5.34
C ILE A 136 5.35 20.44 -4.82
N LYS A 137 5.35 21.76 -4.81
CA LYS A 137 6.40 22.58 -4.21
C LYS A 137 5.78 23.82 -3.56
N ASP A 138 6.20 24.13 -2.34
CA ASP A 138 5.75 25.30 -1.58
C ASP A 138 4.20 25.40 -1.50
N GLY A 139 3.54 24.25 -1.29
CA GLY A 139 2.07 24.17 -1.19
C GLY A 139 1.32 24.32 -2.51
N ARG A 140 2.02 24.37 -3.66
CA ARG A 140 1.41 24.53 -4.99
C ARG A 140 1.70 23.33 -5.88
N VAL A 141 0.70 22.94 -6.68
CA VAL A 141 0.89 21.94 -7.74
C VAL A 141 1.64 22.62 -8.89
N LEU A 142 2.85 22.14 -9.15
CA LEU A 142 3.68 22.60 -10.26
C LEU A 142 3.40 21.85 -11.55
N ASP A 143 3.13 20.56 -11.43
CA ASP A 143 2.96 19.69 -12.58
C ASP A 143 2.01 18.52 -12.25
N ASN A 144 1.33 17.98 -13.28
CA ASN A 144 0.38 16.89 -13.17
C ASN A 144 0.39 16.08 -14.46
N VAL A 145 1.23 15.03 -14.48
CA VAL A 145 1.51 14.21 -15.67
C VAL A 145 0.86 12.84 -15.56
N LEU A 146 0.20 12.42 -16.63
CA LEU A 146 -0.22 11.02 -16.83
C LEU A 146 0.89 10.31 -17.60
N LEU A 147 1.39 9.20 -17.07
CA LEU A 147 2.39 8.38 -17.73
C LEU A 147 1.74 7.42 -18.74
N GLY A 148 2.37 7.26 -19.90
CA GLY A 148 1.97 6.29 -20.90
C GLY A 148 2.22 4.85 -20.43
N GLU A 149 1.47 3.89 -20.99
CA GLU A 149 1.62 2.47 -20.63
C GLU A 149 3.02 1.94 -20.94
N ASP A 150 3.60 2.33 -22.08
CA ASP A 150 4.95 1.90 -22.46
C ASP A 150 6.02 2.47 -21.52
N GLU A 151 5.92 3.74 -21.16
CA GLU A 151 6.82 4.41 -20.23
C GLU A 151 6.78 3.77 -18.85
N LYS A 152 5.59 3.48 -18.33
CA LYS A 152 5.40 2.76 -17.07
C LYS A 152 6.00 1.36 -17.11
N ALA A 153 5.75 0.64 -18.20
CA ALA A 153 6.28 -0.72 -18.37
C ALA A 153 7.81 -0.75 -18.40
N GLU A 154 8.44 0.23 -19.02
CA GLU A 154 9.89 0.36 -19.07
C GLU A 154 10.46 0.71 -17.69
N ASN A 155 9.89 1.71 -17.00
CA ASN A 155 10.31 2.11 -15.67
C ASN A 155 10.16 0.97 -14.66
N ARG A 156 9.06 0.22 -14.71
CA ARG A 156 8.86 -0.96 -13.87
C ARG A 156 9.86 -2.07 -14.17
N ARG A 157 10.17 -2.35 -15.44
CA ARG A 157 11.21 -3.31 -15.83
C ARG A 157 12.58 -2.90 -15.28
N ARG A 158 12.94 -1.62 -15.43
CA ARG A 158 14.21 -1.10 -14.93
C ARG A 158 14.33 -1.20 -13.40
N LEU A 159 13.26 -0.89 -12.67
CA LEU A 159 13.26 -0.88 -11.22
C LEU A 159 13.15 -2.29 -10.60
N PHE A 160 12.33 -3.15 -11.20
CA PHE A 160 11.95 -4.46 -10.65
C PHE A 160 12.50 -5.66 -11.42
N GLY A 161 13.30 -5.45 -12.47
CA GLY A 161 13.77 -6.55 -13.33
C GLY A 161 14.52 -7.67 -12.61
N ASP A 162 15.11 -7.37 -11.46
CA ASP A 162 15.79 -8.33 -10.60
C ASP A 162 14.89 -8.94 -9.50
N VAL A 163 13.66 -8.42 -9.37
CA VAL A 163 12.70 -8.90 -8.36
C VAL A 163 11.92 -10.08 -8.93
N THR A 164 12.14 -11.25 -8.37
CA THR A 164 11.44 -12.47 -8.78
C THR A 164 10.24 -12.74 -7.88
N SER A 165 9.24 -13.46 -8.40
CA SER A 165 8.07 -13.92 -7.63
C SER A 165 8.46 -14.79 -6.43
N GLY A 166 9.65 -15.37 -6.41
CA GLY A 166 10.20 -16.16 -5.29
C GLY A 166 10.62 -15.32 -4.10
N ASP A 167 10.95 -14.04 -4.30
CA ASP A 167 11.33 -13.11 -3.24
C ASP A 167 10.11 -12.54 -2.50
N ILE A 168 8.93 -12.72 -3.07
CA ILE A 168 7.66 -12.22 -2.55
C ILE A 168 6.63 -13.34 -2.70
N ALA A 169 5.90 -13.64 -1.64
CA ALA A 169 4.83 -14.64 -1.69
C ALA A 169 3.82 -14.27 -2.79
N GLU A 170 3.57 -15.18 -3.72
CA GLU A 170 2.61 -14.97 -4.80
C GLU A 170 1.24 -14.59 -4.23
N PRO A 171 0.60 -13.52 -4.74
CA PRO A 171 -0.80 -13.27 -4.41
C PRO A 171 -1.63 -14.43 -4.93
N GLU A 172 -2.36 -15.13 -4.05
CA GLU A 172 -3.34 -16.12 -4.49
C GLU A 172 -4.32 -15.42 -5.45
N THR A 173 -4.27 -15.81 -6.72
CA THR A 173 -5.22 -15.38 -7.75
C THR A 173 -6.60 -15.94 -7.40
N THR A 174 -7.33 -15.23 -6.56
CA THR A 174 -8.78 -15.41 -6.47
C THR A 174 -9.35 -14.69 -7.69
N VAL A 175 -9.60 -15.47 -8.75
CA VAL A 175 -10.46 -15.06 -9.86
C VAL A 175 -11.85 -14.81 -9.26
N ALA A 176 -12.15 -13.56 -8.95
CA ALA A 176 -13.51 -13.12 -8.73
C ALA A 176 -14.06 -12.78 -10.11
N GLU A 177 -14.83 -13.72 -10.69
CA GLU A 177 -15.62 -13.46 -11.88
C GLU A 177 -16.50 -12.22 -11.68
N GLY A 178 -16.35 -11.28 -12.60
CA GLY A 178 -17.40 -10.34 -12.96
C GLY A 178 -17.61 -9.12 -12.09
N LYS A 179 -16.65 -8.17 -12.06
CA LYS A 179 -17.00 -6.74 -12.00
C LYS A 179 -15.89 -5.94 -12.67
N LYS A 180 -16.24 -5.20 -13.73
CA LYS A 180 -15.35 -4.24 -14.40
C LYS A 180 -14.82 -3.22 -13.39
N PRO A 181 -13.54 -2.79 -13.51
CA PRO A 181 -12.89 -1.94 -12.53
C PRO A 181 -13.59 -0.58 -12.45
N ALA A 182 -13.70 -0.08 -11.22
CA ALA A 182 -14.28 1.22 -10.85
C ALA A 182 -13.40 2.42 -11.27
N ALA A 183 -12.86 2.41 -12.49
CA ALA A 183 -12.04 3.48 -13.04
C ALA A 183 -12.77 4.84 -13.07
N ARG A 184 -14.11 4.83 -13.09
CA ARG A 184 -14.93 6.05 -13.07
C ARG A 184 -15.04 6.67 -11.66
N GLN A 185 -14.97 5.85 -10.60
CA GLN A 185 -15.04 6.34 -9.21
C GLN A 185 -13.68 6.82 -8.68
N ALA A 186 -12.58 6.21 -9.12
CA ALA A 186 -11.22 6.65 -8.77
C ALA A 186 -10.93 8.07 -9.28
N LYS A 187 -11.43 8.44 -10.49
CA LYS A 187 -11.33 9.82 -11.01
C LYS A 187 -12.06 10.84 -10.14
N ALA A 188 -13.21 10.48 -9.57
CA ALA A 188 -14.00 11.38 -8.74
C ALA A 188 -13.35 11.64 -7.37
N VAL A 189 -12.71 10.63 -6.77
CA VAL A 189 -12.05 10.78 -5.47
C VAL A 189 -10.74 11.58 -5.60
N ALA A 190 -9.96 11.36 -6.66
CA ALA A 190 -8.76 12.15 -6.92
C ALA A 190 -9.09 13.63 -7.22
N ALA A 191 -10.18 13.90 -7.94
CA ALA A 191 -10.67 15.24 -8.20
C ALA A 191 -11.15 15.92 -6.90
N ALA A 192 -11.89 15.21 -6.04
CA ALA A 192 -12.40 15.76 -4.78
C ALA A 192 -11.29 16.09 -3.77
N VAL A 193 -10.19 15.32 -3.77
CA VAL A 193 -9.00 15.61 -2.94
C VAL A 193 -8.27 16.85 -3.46
N ALA A 194 -8.12 16.98 -4.78
CA ALA A 194 -7.50 18.16 -5.40
C ALA A 194 -8.34 19.44 -5.17
N GLU A 195 -9.65 19.33 -5.19
CA GLU A 195 -10.58 20.45 -5.01
C GLU A 195 -10.60 20.97 -3.55
N LYS A 196 -10.52 20.05 -2.57
CA LYS A 196 -10.41 20.42 -1.13
C LYS A 196 -9.08 21.07 -0.79
N VAL A 197 -7.97 20.60 -1.35
CA VAL A 197 -6.65 21.23 -1.14
C VAL A 197 -6.62 22.65 -1.71
N ASN A 198 -7.36 22.90 -2.80
CA ASN A 198 -7.45 24.24 -3.41
C ASN A 198 -8.40 25.19 -2.63
N GLN A 199 -9.41 24.68 -1.93
CA GLN A 199 -10.35 25.49 -1.13
C GLN A 199 -9.81 25.90 0.23
N GLU A 200 -8.87 25.13 0.82
CA GLU A 200 -8.23 25.47 2.10
C GLU A 200 -7.00 26.39 1.93
N SER A 201 -6.65 26.76 0.68
CA SER A 201 -5.49 27.61 0.34
C SER A 201 -5.90 29.00 -0.13
N MET A 202 -7.17 29.40 -0.02
CA MET A 202 -7.68 30.76 -0.16
C MET A 202 -8.16 31.29 1.18
#